data_4529093909446196dc4ecc02234cd7c9
#
_entry.id   4529093909446196dc4ecc02234cd7c9
#
_cell.length_a   1.000
_cell.length_b   1.000
_cell.length_c   1.000
_cell.angle_alpha   90.00
_cell.angle_beta   90.00
_cell.angle_gamma   90.00
#
_symmetry.space_group_name_H-M   'P 1'
#
loop_
_entity.id
_entity.type
_entity.pdbx_description
1 polymer ?
#
loop_
_entity_poly.entity_id
_entity_poly.type
_entity_poly.pdbx_seq_one_letter_code
_entity_poly.pdbx_strand_id
1 'polypeptide(L)' 'MEITNLTGNISRKEGDVYLHLHITASRRDYTCIGGHLLTARVNGACELVVERFACEAGRRFDEETGLNLYDF' A
#
# COMPACT_ATOMS: atom_id res chain seq x y z
N MET A 1 -15.89 -9.93 0.89
CA MET A 1 -14.51 -10.35 1.17
C MET A 1 -14.03 -9.75 2.47
N GLU A 2 -13.13 -10.42 3.13
CA GLU A 2 -12.48 -9.92 4.33
C GLU A 2 -11.00 -9.68 4.08
N ILE A 3 -10.48 -8.57 4.60
CA ILE A 3 -9.06 -8.28 4.51
C ILE A 3 -8.32 -9.18 5.49
N THR A 4 -7.45 -10.02 4.97
CA THR A 4 -6.59 -10.89 5.78
C THR A 4 -5.25 -10.22 6.09
N ASN A 5 -4.79 -9.37 5.20
CA ASN A 5 -3.55 -8.61 5.39
C ASN A 5 -3.57 -7.37 4.51
N LEU A 6 -3.10 -6.27 5.06
CA LEU A 6 -2.79 -5.06 4.33
C LEU A 6 -1.49 -4.51 4.89
N THR A 7 -0.47 -4.43 4.06
CA THR A 7 0.82 -3.90 4.46
C THR A 7 1.37 -2.96 3.41
N GLY A 8 2.21 -2.05 3.84
CA GLY A 8 2.88 -1.15 2.94
C GLY A 8 3.41 0.07 3.66
N ASN A 9 3.57 1.11 2.89
CA ASN A 9 4.14 2.34 3.42
C ASN A 9 3.56 3.56 2.72
N ILE A 10 3.74 4.68 3.38
CA ILE A 10 3.32 6.00 2.90
C ILE A 10 4.59 6.83 2.75
N SER A 11 4.79 7.37 1.58
CA SER A 11 5.94 8.20 1.26
C SER A 11 5.51 9.39 0.41
N ARG A 12 6.46 10.07 -0.21
CA ARG A 12 6.17 11.16 -1.13
C ARG A 12 6.79 10.90 -2.48
N LYS A 13 6.11 11.35 -3.52
CA LYS A 13 6.64 11.36 -4.88
C LYS A 13 6.21 12.66 -5.53
N GLU A 14 7.20 13.44 -6.01
CA GLU A 14 6.95 14.74 -6.65
C GLU A 14 6.08 15.68 -5.80
N GLY A 15 6.31 15.68 -4.48
CA GLY A 15 5.57 16.53 -3.55
C GLY A 15 4.21 16.00 -3.09
N ASP A 16 3.71 14.95 -3.73
CA ASP A 16 2.44 14.33 -3.37
C ASP A 16 2.61 13.09 -2.50
N VAL A 17 1.57 12.76 -1.76
CA VAL A 17 1.52 11.51 -1.00
C VAL A 17 1.53 10.34 -1.95
N TYR A 18 2.41 9.39 -1.67
CA TYR A 18 2.53 8.16 -2.44
C TYR A 18 2.30 6.95 -1.55
N LEU A 19 1.30 6.16 -1.88
CA LEU A 19 0.95 4.94 -1.16
C LEU A 19 1.50 3.73 -1.91
N HIS A 20 2.19 2.87 -1.19
CA HIS A 20 2.62 1.59 -1.71
C HIS A 20 2.08 0.50 -0.80
N LEU A 21 0.96 -0.07 -1.18
CA LEU A 21 0.20 -1.01 -0.37
C LEU A 21 -0.01 -2.30 -1.13
N HIS A 22 0.08 -3.40 -0.40
CA HIS A 22 -0.30 -4.72 -0.88
C HIS A 22 -1.40 -5.27 0.00
N ILE A 23 -2.38 -5.88 -0.61
CA ILE A 23 -3.54 -6.43 0.07
C ILE A 23 -3.71 -7.90 -0.25
N THR A 24 -4.17 -8.65 0.73
CA THR A 24 -4.70 -10.00 0.55
C THR A 24 -6.08 -10.04 1.18
N ALA A 25 -7.05 -10.55 0.45
CA ALA A 25 -8.42 -10.66 0.91
C ALA A 25 -8.97 -12.06 0.65
N SER A 26 -9.79 -12.54 1.57
CA SER A 26 -10.43 -13.84 1.43
C SER A 26 -11.86 -13.71 0.95
N ARG A 27 -12.27 -14.66 0.13
CA ARG A 27 -13.64 -14.84 -0.31
C ARG A 27 -14.38 -15.78 0.63
N ARG A 28 -15.71 -15.89 0.43
CA ARG A 28 -16.56 -16.79 1.24
C ARG A 28 -16.18 -18.26 1.14
N ASP A 29 -15.58 -18.65 0.01
CA ASP A 29 -15.12 -20.04 -0.20
C ASP A 29 -13.71 -20.28 0.33
N TYR A 30 -13.16 -19.32 1.10
CA TYR A 30 -11.82 -19.35 1.70
C TYR A 30 -10.68 -19.20 0.71
N THR A 31 -10.94 -18.96 -0.55
CA THR A 31 -9.88 -18.60 -1.50
C THR A 31 -9.47 -17.15 -1.29
N CYS A 32 -8.20 -16.86 -1.55
CA CYS A 32 -7.65 -15.54 -1.37
C CYS A 32 -7.22 -14.93 -2.71
N ILE A 33 -7.33 -13.61 -2.77
CA ILE A 33 -6.79 -12.81 -3.87
C ILE A 33 -5.90 -11.74 -3.27
N GLY A 34 -4.93 -11.28 -4.04
CA GLY A 34 -4.02 -10.24 -3.55
C GLY A 34 -3.23 -9.56 -4.64
N GLY A 35 -2.60 -8.47 -4.29
CA GLY A 35 -1.76 -7.69 -5.17
C GLY A 35 -1.59 -6.26 -4.70
N HIS A 36 -1.15 -5.39 -5.61
CA HIS A 36 -1.10 -3.95 -5.35
C HIS A 36 -2.49 -3.40 -5.11
N LEU A 37 -2.61 -2.55 -4.10
CA LEU A 37 -3.85 -1.83 -3.84
C LEU A 37 -3.72 -0.41 -4.39
N LEU A 38 -4.58 -0.07 -5.33
CA LEU A 38 -4.70 1.30 -5.83
C LEU A 38 -5.81 2.05 -5.10
N THR A 39 -6.98 1.45 -5.04
CA THR A 39 -8.13 2.02 -4.37
C THR A 39 -9.07 0.91 -3.91
N ALA A 40 -9.77 1.15 -2.83
CA ALA A 40 -10.76 0.23 -2.31
C ALA A 40 -11.81 0.99 -1.51
N ARG A 41 -12.97 0.36 -1.33
CA ARG A 41 -14.02 0.84 -0.45
C ARG A 41 -14.27 -0.17 0.65
N VAL A 42 -14.36 0.34 1.86
CA VAL A 42 -14.71 -0.47 3.02
C VAL A 42 -16.23 -0.55 3.12
N ASN A 43 -16.74 -1.77 3.23
CA ASN A 43 -18.15 -2.02 3.53
C ASN A 43 -18.22 -2.56 4.95
N GLY A 44 -18.63 -1.71 5.87
CA GLY A 44 -18.62 -2.04 7.30
C GLY A 44 -17.51 -1.29 8.01
N ALA A 45 -16.52 -2.01 8.51
CA ALA A 45 -15.46 -1.41 9.30
C ALA A 45 -14.07 -1.85 8.82
N CYS A 46 -13.10 -0.95 9.00
CA CYS A 46 -11.70 -1.23 8.78
C CYS A 46 -10.88 -0.50 9.84
N GLU A 47 -10.03 -1.23 10.53
CA GLU A 47 -9.11 -0.65 11.50
C GLU A 47 -7.69 -0.74 10.95
N LEU A 48 -6.97 0.38 11.03
CA LEU A 48 -5.60 0.49 10.54
C LEU A 48 -4.67 0.83 11.70
N VAL A 49 -3.50 0.19 11.69
CA VAL A 49 -2.40 0.60 12.58
C VAL A 49 -1.31 1.22 11.70
N VAL A 50 -0.97 2.47 11.99
CA VAL A 50 0.03 3.22 11.23
C VAL A 50 1.15 3.62 12.17
N GLU A 51 2.39 3.29 11.81
CA GLU A 51 3.58 3.69 12.55
C GLU A 51 4.28 4.82 11.79
N ARG A 52 4.57 5.90 12.49
CA ARG A 52 5.26 7.07 11.95
C ARG A 52 6.75 7.00 12.27
N PHE A 53 7.57 7.22 11.25
CA PHE A 53 9.01 7.32 11.43
C PHE A 53 9.43 8.79 11.42
N ALA A 54 10.50 9.10 12.15
CA ALA A 54 11.04 10.46 12.24
C ALA A 54 11.92 10.82 11.04
N CYS A 55 11.53 10.38 9.87
CA CYS A 55 12.20 10.71 8.61
C CYS A 55 11.17 10.95 7.52
N GLU A 56 11.54 11.68 6.50
CA GLU A 56 10.73 11.86 5.31
C GLU A 56 11.28 10.96 4.21
N ALA A 57 10.45 10.06 3.68
CA ALA A 57 10.83 9.18 2.60
C ALA A 57 10.19 9.67 1.30
N GLY A 58 11.02 9.87 0.29
CA GLY A 58 10.58 10.20 -1.05
C GLY A 58 10.62 9.01 -1.99
N ARG A 59 10.02 9.16 -3.14
CA ARG A 59 10.08 8.20 -4.24
C ARG A 59 10.54 8.89 -5.51
N ARG A 60 11.27 8.14 -6.33
CA ARG A 60 11.75 8.58 -7.63
C ARG A 60 11.56 7.46 -8.63
N PHE A 61 11.08 7.81 -9.82
CA PHE A 61 10.96 6.82 -10.90
C PHE A 61 12.35 6.40 -11.37
N ASP A 62 12.57 5.11 -11.44
CA ASP A 62 13.81 4.52 -11.93
C ASP A 62 13.59 3.92 -13.33
N GLU A 63 14.29 4.47 -14.32
CA GLU A 63 14.14 4.06 -15.72
C GLU A 63 14.64 2.64 -15.98
N GLU A 64 15.65 2.19 -15.25
CA GLU A 64 16.20 0.84 -15.42
C GLU A 64 15.20 -0.25 -15.02
N THR A 65 14.51 -0.06 -13.91
CA THR A 65 13.56 -1.04 -13.38
C THR A 65 12.11 -0.75 -13.76
N GLY A 66 11.80 0.48 -14.15
CA GLY A 66 10.43 0.92 -14.38
C GLY A 66 9.64 1.07 -13.08
N LEU A 67 10.31 1.14 -11.94
CA LEU A 67 9.69 1.20 -10.62
C LEU A 67 9.92 2.55 -9.96
N ASN A 68 9.04 2.88 -9.02
CA ASN A 68 9.20 4.04 -8.14
C ASN A 68 9.96 3.61 -6.89
N LEU A 69 11.25 3.83 -6.87
CA LEU A 69 12.14 3.42 -5.78
C LEU A 69 12.24 4.52 -4.72
N TYR A 70 12.61 4.11 -3.50
CA TYR A 70 12.89 5.07 -2.46
C TYR A 70 14.04 5.99 -2.84
N ASP A 71 13.89 7.24 -2.48
CA ASP A 71 14.88 8.30 -2.68
C ASP A 71 15.00 9.08 -1.36
N PHE A 72 15.99 8.71 -0.57
CA PHE A 72 16.24 9.33 0.73
C PHE A 72 17.16 10.53 0.64
#